data_befd201f100ab6cdea503e21446b8ddd
#
_entry.id   befd201f100ab6cdea503e21446b8ddd
#
_cell.length_a   1.000
_cell.length_b   1.000
_cell.length_c   1.000
_cell.angle_alpha   90.00
_cell.angle_beta   90.00
_cell.angle_gamma   90.00
#
_symmetry.space_group_name_H-M   'P 1'
#
loop_
_entity.id
_entity.type
_entity.pdbx_description
1 polymer ?
#
loop_
_entity_poly.entity_id
_entity_poly.type
_entity_poly.pdbx_seq_one_letter_code
_entity_poly.pdbx_strand_id
1 'polypeptide(L)'
;MIQWMLAAILICGTSVFTSCSDDDTPKTDIADKIIGKWMVDALEGQACPTNLKAVITFLSSTKAYGSLSDFYSDSWNNHASADVVINGNNVTLTAFEDEHTKHVTVADIHSITDNDMMLKSDWKVYVDGTMVIHEEYDNEHYVRITNDFEDDIIGTWEGKVTSSEDDHTDGELHRWEYKADGTYVYYNKVGDEWVKNNDALAEYFVDGTLLCTRRKQTAASEELREWWEIESIKDGVMKWTALRMRENGTTYTATFQMTKVK
;
A
#
# COMPACT_ATOMS: atom_id res chain seq x y z
N MET A 1 -14.47 -5.92 13.69
CA MET A 1 -15.25 -5.34 12.57
C MET A 1 -14.22 -4.69 11.66
N ILE A 2 -13.72 -5.43 10.67
CA ILE A 2 -12.73 -4.91 9.71
C ILE A 2 -13.53 -4.08 8.72
N GLN A 3 -13.42 -2.77 8.86
CA GLN A 3 -14.08 -1.83 7.98
C GLN A 3 -13.10 -1.45 6.88
N TRP A 4 -13.22 -2.09 5.73
CA TRP A 4 -12.57 -1.67 4.50
C TRP A 4 -13.20 -0.36 4.04
N MET A 5 -12.78 0.77 4.57
CA MET A 5 -13.17 2.06 4.06
C MET A 5 -12.05 2.63 3.20
N LEU A 6 -12.12 2.38 1.90
CA LEU A 6 -11.60 3.36 0.95
C LEU A 6 -12.57 4.54 0.99
N ALA A 7 -12.11 5.66 1.54
CA ALA A 7 -12.90 6.87 1.60
C ALA A 7 -13.22 7.33 0.18
N ALA A 8 -14.49 7.35 -0.17
CA ALA A 8 -14.98 7.89 -1.42
C ALA A 8 -14.63 9.38 -1.51
N ILE A 9 -13.62 9.72 -2.30
CA ILE A 9 -13.37 11.11 -2.69
C ILE A 9 -14.30 11.42 -3.84
N LEU A 10 -15.42 12.08 -3.52
CA LEU A 10 -16.34 12.62 -4.52
C LEU A 10 -15.67 13.84 -5.17
N ILE A 11 -15.06 13.64 -6.35
CA ILE A 11 -14.70 14.76 -7.23
C ILE A 11 -15.44 14.55 -8.54
N CYS A 12 -16.50 15.35 -8.76
CA CYS A 12 -17.16 15.48 -10.06
C CYS A 12 -16.20 16.09 -11.09
N GLY A 13 -15.80 15.29 -12.05
CA GLY A 13 -15.08 15.76 -13.24
C GLY A 13 -15.47 14.92 -14.45
N THR A 14 -16.42 15.41 -15.23
CA THR A 14 -16.85 14.79 -16.50
C THR A 14 -15.80 14.97 -17.57
N SER A 15 -15.19 13.88 -18.04
CA SER A 15 -14.53 13.87 -19.33
C SER A 15 -14.91 12.60 -20.10
N VAL A 16 -15.64 12.83 -21.19
CA VAL A 16 -16.10 11.81 -22.13
C VAL A 16 -14.94 11.49 -23.07
N PHE A 17 -14.44 10.27 -23.03
CA PHE A 17 -13.63 9.73 -24.12
C PHE A 17 -14.35 8.55 -24.75
N THR A 18 -14.88 8.77 -25.96
CA THR A 18 -15.29 7.72 -26.87
C THR A 18 -14.06 7.22 -27.62
N SER A 19 -13.72 5.96 -27.44
CA SER A 19 -12.83 5.23 -28.35
C SER A 19 -13.46 3.90 -28.72
N CYS A 20 -13.94 3.82 -29.96
CA CYS A 20 -14.16 2.54 -30.62
C CYS A 20 -12.87 2.13 -31.30
N SER A 21 -12.34 0.95 -30.98
CA SER A 21 -11.54 0.18 -31.91
C SER A 21 -11.73 -1.31 -31.63
N ASP A 22 -12.37 -1.97 -32.57
CA ASP A 22 -12.26 -3.43 -32.71
C ASP A 22 -10.80 -3.73 -33.06
N ASP A 23 -10.08 -4.35 -32.14
CA ASP A 23 -8.74 -4.87 -32.40
C ASP A 23 -8.70 -6.31 -31.96
N ASP A 24 -8.51 -7.20 -32.95
CA ASP A 24 -8.19 -8.62 -32.76
C ASP A 24 -6.76 -8.75 -32.17
N THR A 25 -6.55 -8.21 -30.97
CA THR A 25 -5.34 -8.47 -30.17
C THR A 25 -5.40 -9.93 -29.68
N PRO A 26 -4.33 -10.72 -29.81
CA PRO A 26 -4.28 -12.07 -29.26
C PRO A 26 -4.69 -11.99 -27.79
N LYS A 27 -5.68 -12.77 -27.37
CA LYS A 27 -6.10 -12.85 -25.97
C LYS A 27 -4.88 -13.24 -25.15
N THR A 28 -4.25 -12.26 -24.56
CA THR A 28 -3.14 -12.47 -23.63
C THR A 28 -3.73 -13.23 -22.45
N ASP A 29 -3.16 -14.39 -22.12
CA ASP A 29 -3.63 -15.17 -20.99
C ASP A 29 -3.38 -14.39 -19.71
N ILE A 30 -4.44 -13.78 -19.18
CA ILE A 30 -4.39 -13.00 -17.94
C ILE A 30 -3.87 -13.88 -16.80
N ALA A 31 -4.19 -15.17 -16.81
CA ALA A 31 -3.79 -16.12 -15.79
C ALA A 31 -2.27 -16.20 -15.60
N ASP A 32 -1.50 -16.08 -16.68
CA ASP A 32 -0.04 -16.08 -16.61
C ASP A 32 0.52 -14.71 -16.22
N LYS A 33 -0.06 -13.65 -16.76
CA LYS A 33 0.44 -12.28 -16.52
C LYS A 33 0.12 -11.72 -15.14
N ILE A 34 -0.97 -12.17 -14.52
CA ILE A 34 -1.38 -11.65 -13.22
C ILE A 34 -0.47 -12.10 -12.07
N ILE A 35 0.24 -13.23 -12.25
CA ILE A 35 1.10 -13.80 -11.20
C ILE A 35 2.18 -12.81 -10.77
N GLY A 36 2.32 -12.60 -9.46
CA GLY A 36 3.29 -11.69 -8.85
C GLY A 36 2.65 -10.67 -7.92
N LYS A 37 3.44 -9.68 -7.50
CA LYS A 37 3.01 -8.60 -6.61
C LYS A 37 2.57 -7.38 -7.40
N TRP A 38 1.46 -6.79 -6.99
CA TRP A 38 0.87 -5.60 -7.58
C TRP A 38 0.49 -4.61 -6.49
N MET A 39 0.80 -3.35 -6.69
CA MET A 39 0.42 -2.27 -5.78
C MET A 39 -0.53 -1.31 -6.48
N VAL A 40 -1.61 -0.92 -5.82
CA VAL A 40 -2.49 0.12 -6.33
C VAL A 40 -1.75 1.45 -6.38
N ASP A 41 -1.73 2.08 -7.55
CA ASP A 41 -1.05 3.35 -7.80
C ASP A 41 -2.02 4.51 -8.03
N ALA A 42 -3.16 4.24 -8.66
CA ALA A 42 -4.22 5.22 -8.83
C ALA A 42 -5.61 4.59 -8.66
N LEU A 43 -6.53 5.36 -8.11
CA LEU A 43 -7.94 5.06 -7.96
C LEU A 43 -8.75 6.16 -8.66
N GLU A 44 -9.78 5.78 -9.42
CA GLU A 44 -10.61 6.71 -10.19
C GLU A 44 -9.79 7.70 -11.06
N GLY A 45 -8.64 7.22 -11.56
CA GLY A 45 -7.72 8.03 -12.36
C GLY A 45 -6.93 9.08 -11.55
N GLN A 46 -7.01 9.07 -10.23
CA GLN A 46 -6.22 9.92 -9.34
C GLN A 46 -5.13 9.13 -8.66
N ALA A 47 -3.93 9.70 -8.55
CA ALA A 47 -2.82 9.07 -7.84
C ALA A 47 -3.23 8.72 -6.41
N CYS A 48 -2.99 7.46 -6.02
CA CYS A 48 -3.37 6.95 -4.71
C CYS A 48 -2.41 7.48 -3.63
N PRO A 49 -2.91 8.18 -2.59
CA PRO A 49 -2.10 8.52 -1.43
C PRO A 49 -1.46 7.27 -0.81
N THR A 50 -0.22 7.39 -0.33
CA THR A 50 0.56 6.22 0.11
C THR A 50 -0.10 5.45 1.25
N ASN A 51 -0.86 6.12 2.12
CA ASN A 51 -1.61 5.48 3.20
C ASN A 51 -2.85 4.70 2.74
N LEU A 52 -3.24 4.84 1.47
CA LEU A 52 -4.32 4.07 0.84
C LEU A 52 -3.79 2.99 -0.11
N LYS A 53 -2.48 2.91 -0.33
CA LYS A 53 -1.87 1.86 -1.14
C LYS A 53 -2.00 0.51 -0.45
N ALA A 54 -2.24 -0.51 -1.26
CA ALA A 54 -2.28 -1.91 -0.83
C ALA A 54 -1.50 -2.76 -1.82
N VAL A 55 -0.88 -3.83 -1.32
CA VAL A 55 -0.17 -4.80 -2.14
C VAL A 55 -1.00 -6.07 -2.24
N ILE A 56 -1.25 -6.52 -3.46
CA ILE A 56 -1.87 -7.79 -3.76
C ILE A 56 -0.82 -8.71 -4.39
N THR A 57 -0.69 -9.93 -3.87
CA THR A 57 0.21 -10.94 -4.42
C THR A 57 -0.60 -12.12 -4.96
N PHE A 58 -0.56 -12.32 -6.28
CA PHE A 58 -1.09 -13.52 -6.90
C PHE A 58 -0.03 -14.61 -6.88
N LEU A 59 -0.25 -15.63 -6.04
CA LEU A 59 0.66 -16.78 -5.91
C LEU A 59 0.49 -17.77 -7.07
N SER A 60 -0.73 -17.83 -7.61
CA SER A 60 -1.13 -18.69 -8.72
C SER A 60 -2.42 -18.15 -9.34
N SER A 61 -2.89 -18.78 -10.40
CA SER A 61 -4.21 -18.51 -11.00
C SER A 61 -5.41 -18.84 -10.08
N THR A 62 -5.17 -19.43 -8.90
CA THR A 62 -6.22 -19.85 -7.96
C THR A 62 -6.07 -19.30 -6.55
N LYS A 63 -4.96 -18.63 -6.24
CA LYS A 63 -4.66 -18.11 -4.90
C LYS A 63 -3.96 -16.76 -4.95
N ALA A 64 -4.45 -15.84 -4.12
CA ALA A 64 -3.82 -14.56 -3.86
C ALA A 64 -3.84 -14.27 -2.35
N TYR A 65 -3.03 -13.29 -1.93
CA TYR A 65 -3.16 -12.64 -0.64
C TYR A 65 -2.93 -11.14 -0.76
N GLY A 66 -3.53 -10.37 0.14
CA GLY A 66 -3.31 -8.94 0.23
C GLY A 66 -2.63 -8.61 1.55
N SER A 67 -1.63 -7.72 1.52
CA SER A 67 -1.10 -7.09 2.72
C SER A 67 -1.86 -5.82 2.99
N LEU A 68 -2.37 -5.72 4.20
CA LEU A 68 -3.16 -4.59 4.63
C LEU A 68 -2.58 -3.98 5.88
N SER A 69 -2.46 -2.68 5.83
CA SER A 69 -2.24 -1.85 7.00
C SER A 69 -3.38 -0.83 7.01
N ASP A 70 -4.59 -1.27 7.35
CA ASP A 70 -5.73 -0.38 7.39
C ASP A 70 -5.54 0.68 8.47
N PHE A 71 -5.75 1.95 8.09
CA PHE A 71 -5.64 3.09 9.00
C PHE A 71 -6.69 3.03 10.12
N TYR A 72 -7.86 2.44 9.83
CA TYR A 72 -9.03 2.46 10.71
C TYR A 72 -9.31 1.13 11.40
N SER A 73 -8.56 0.07 11.10
CA SER A 73 -8.81 -1.25 11.65
C SER A 73 -7.77 -1.65 12.67
N ASP A 74 -8.14 -2.62 13.51
CA ASP A 74 -7.21 -3.31 14.40
C ASP A 74 -6.23 -4.21 13.62
N SER A 75 -6.42 -4.35 12.29
CA SER A 75 -5.55 -5.15 11.45
C SER A 75 -4.19 -4.47 11.28
N TRP A 76 -3.15 -5.26 11.42
CA TRP A 76 -1.78 -4.84 11.21
C TRP A 76 -1.00 -5.98 10.57
N ASN A 77 -0.37 -5.71 9.43
CA ASN A 77 0.37 -6.72 8.65
C ASN A 77 -0.47 -8.00 8.43
N ASN A 78 -1.73 -7.80 8.11
CA ASN A 78 -2.66 -8.90 7.94
C ASN A 78 -2.65 -9.36 6.48
N HIS A 79 -2.22 -10.60 6.26
CA HIS A 79 -2.24 -11.25 4.97
C HIS A 79 -3.58 -11.97 4.76
N ALA A 80 -4.57 -11.24 4.23
CA ALA A 80 -5.84 -11.85 3.87
C ALA A 80 -5.66 -12.77 2.66
N SER A 81 -5.87 -14.07 2.85
CA SER A 81 -5.83 -15.05 1.76
C SER A 81 -7.14 -15.06 0.99
N ALA A 82 -7.06 -15.09 -0.34
CA ALA A 82 -8.20 -15.15 -1.23
C ALA A 82 -8.09 -16.33 -2.21
N ASP A 83 -9.23 -16.97 -2.47
CA ASP A 83 -9.41 -17.83 -3.62
C ASP A 83 -9.58 -16.98 -4.88
N VAL A 84 -8.93 -17.39 -5.97
CA VAL A 84 -8.96 -16.69 -7.25
C VAL A 84 -9.67 -17.56 -8.29
N VAL A 85 -10.57 -16.95 -9.06
CA VAL A 85 -11.18 -17.56 -10.25
C VAL A 85 -11.02 -16.60 -11.41
N ILE A 86 -10.38 -17.05 -12.48
CA ILE A 86 -10.15 -16.26 -13.70
C ILE A 86 -11.06 -16.80 -14.81
N ASN A 87 -11.86 -15.90 -15.39
CA ASN A 87 -12.76 -16.21 -16.50
C ASN A 87 -12.67 -15.12 -17.57
N GLY A 88 -11.85 -15.33 -18.58
CA GLY A 88 -11.53 -14.32 -19.58
C GLY A 88 -10.82 -13.13 -18.92
N ASN A 89 -11.41 -11.93 -19.02
CA ASN A 89 -10.88 -10.72 -18.41
C ASN A 89 -11.35 -10.53 -16.96
N ASN A 90 -12.28 -11.35 -16.46
CA ASN A 90 -12.79 -11.22 -15.11
C ASN A 90 -11.97 -12.07 -14.13
N VAL A 91 -11.53 -11.44 -13.07
CA VAL A 91 -10.85 -12.07 -11.94
C VAL A 91 -11.72 -11.90 -10.70
N THR A 92 -12.18 -13.02 -10.14
CA THR A 92 -12.95 -13.01 -8.88
C THR A 92 -12.04 -13.41 -7.73
N LEU A 93 -11.96 -12.58 -6.73
CA LEU A 93 -11.27 -12.82 -5.46
C LEU A 93 -12.32 -13.10 -4.39
N THR A 94 -12.16 -14.17 -3.64
CA THR A 94 -13.03 -14.50 -2.51
C THR A 94 -12.18 -14.72 -1.27
N ALA A 95 -12.36 -13.89 -0.26
CA ALA A 95 -11.70 -13.98 1.03
C ALA A 95 -12.73 -14.13 2.16
N PHE A 96 -12.34 -14.79 3.23
CA PHE A 96 -13.13 -14.93 4.45
C PHE A 96 -12.39 -14.28 5.60
N GLU A 97 -13.05 -13.34 6.27
CA GLU A 97 -12.57 -12.75 7.51
C GLU A 97 -12.77 -13.72 8.68
N ASP A 98 -13.94 -14.34 8.71
CA ASP A 98 -14.34 -15.39 9.66
C ASP A 98 -15.38 -16.34 9.01
N GLU A 99 -16.03 -17.18 9.80
CA GLU A 99 -17.06 -18.11 9.31
C GLU A 99 -18.36 -17.42 8.84
N HIS A 100 -18.58 -16.17 9.24
CA HIS A 100 -19.77 -15.37 8.95
C HIS A 100 -19.54 -14.31 7.86
N THR A 101 -18.31 -13.80 7.74
CA THR A 101 -17.98 -12.64 6.91
C THR A 101 -17.16 -13.04 5.68
N LYS A 102 -17.73 -12.79 4.51
CA LYS A 102 -17.13 -13.09 3.21
C LYS A 102 -16.98 -11.81 2.37
N HIS A 103 -15.79 -11.60 1.84
CA HIS A 103 -15.46 -10.56 0.88
C HIS A 103 -15.40 -11.14 -0.52
N VAL A 104 -16.02 -10.47 -1.48
CA VAL A 104 -15.96 -10.85 -2.91
C VAL A 104 -15.59 -9.61 -3.71
N THR A 105 -14.49 -9.69 -4.45
CA THR A 105 -14.11 -8.66 -5.43
C THR A 105 -14.16 -9.27 -6.82
N VAL A 106 -14.86 -8.62 -7.73
CA VAL A 106 -14.85 -8.97 -9.15
C VAL A 106 -14.11 -7.85 -9.88
N ALA A 107 -12.94 -8.16 -10.40
CA ALA A 107 -12.12 -7.26 -11.21
C ALA A 107 -12.30 -7.57 -12.70
N ASP A 108 -12.69 -6.60 -13.49
CA ASP A 108 -12.68 -6.66 -14.96
C ASP A 108 -11.38 -5.99 -15.45
N ILE A 109 -10.45 -6.81 -15.93
CA ILE A 109 -9.13 -6.36 -16.37
C ILE A 109 -9.24 -5.82 -17.79
N HIS A 110 -9.12 -4.50 -17.92
CA HIS A 110 -9.15 -3.81 -19.22
C HIS A 110 -7.84 -3.98 -19.97
N SER A 111 -6.71 -3.95 -19.26
CA SER A 111 -5.39 -4.21 -19.82
C SER A 111 -4.42 -4.73 -18.77
N ILE A 112 -3.49 -5.59 -19.17
CA ILE A 112 -2.41 -6.07 -18.35
C ILE A 112 -1.14 -6.21 -19.18
N THR A 113 -0.05 -5.61 -18.71
CA THR A 113 1.29 -5.70 -19.28
C THR A 113 2.23 -6.38 -18.27
N ASP A 114 3.52 -6.36 -18.55
CA ASP A 114 4.50 -6.87 -17.58
C ASP A 114 4.62 -5.97 -16.34
N ASN A 115 4.26 -4.68 -16.47
CA ASN A 115 4.47 -3.68 -15.41
C ASN A 115 3.19 -3.03 -14.90
N ASP A 116 2.13 -3.01 -15.69
CA ASP A 116 0.91 -2.23 -15.43
C ASP A 116 -0.34 -3.07 -15.61
N MET A 117 -1.33 -2.83 -14.77
CA MET A 117 -2.66 -3.43 -14.88
C MET A 117 -3.72 -2.34 -14.65
N MET A 118 -4.67 -2.25 -15.58
CA MET A 118 -5.83 -1.38 -15.49
C MET A 118 -7.09 -2.22 -15.35
N LEU A 119 -7.92 -1.88 -14.41
CA LEU A 119 -9.15 -2.63 -14.15
C LEU A 119 -10.27 -1.76 -13.59
N LYS A 120 -11.47 -2.30 -13.62
CA LYS A 120 -12.62 -1.90 -12.82
C LYS A 120 -12.89 -2.98 -11.80
N SER A 121 -13.22 -2.62 -10.57
CA SER A 121 -13.62 -3.60 -9.56
C SER A 121 -14.99 -3.34 -8.96
N ASP A 122 -15.63 -4.42 -8.54
CA ASP A 122 -16.89 -4.48 -7.82
C ASP A 122 -16.65 -5.28 -6.53
N TRP A 123 -16.63 -4.59 -5.39
CA TRP A 123 -16.37 -5.18 -4.08
C TRP A 123 -17.63 -5.29 -3.23
N LYS A 124 -17.84 -6.48 -2.69
CA LYS A 124 -19.01 -6.82 -1.87
C LYS A 124 -18.58 -7.52 -0.58
N VAL A 125 -19.25 -7.16 0.50
CA VAL A 125 -19.14 -7.85 1.80
C VAL A 125 -20.46 -8.48 2.15
N TYR A 126 -20.42 -9.74 2.55
CA TYR A 126 -21.55 -10.51 3.01
C TYR A 126 -21.34 -10.93 4.46
N VAL A 127 -22.35 -10.73 5.30
CA VAL A 127 -22.41 -11.23 6.67
C VAL A 127 -23.60 -12.18 6.76
N ASP A 128 -23.35 -13.42 7.18
CA ASP A 128 -24.36 -14.50 7.21
C ASP A 128 -25.13 -14.66 5.88
N GLY A 129 -24.43 -14.49 4.76
CA GLY A 129 -25.00 -14.56 3.42
C GLY A 129 -25.78 -13.31 2.97
N THR A 130 -25.94 -12.32 3.81
CA THR A 130 -26.60 -11.04 3.46
C THR A 130 -25.54 -10.02 3.03
N MET A 131 -25.72 -9.41 1.85
CA MET A 131 -24.84 -8.34 1.38
C MET A 131 -25.03 -7.08 2.24
N VAL A 132 -23.95 -6.60 2.86
CA VAL A 132 -23.95 -5.44 3.77
C VAL A 132 -23.15 -4.25 3.21
N ILE A 133 -22.20 -4.51 2.31
CA ILE A 133 -21.43 -3.48 1.60
C ILE A 133 -21.39 -3.83 0.12
N HIS A 134 -21.49 -2.81 -0.72
CA HIS A 134 -21.30 -2.90 -2.16
C HIS A 134 -20.67 -1.59 -2.64
N GLU A 135 -19.47 -1.68 -3.20
CA GLU A 135 -18.73 -0.54 -3.73
C GLU A 135 -18.15 -0.91 -5.10
N GLU A 136 -18.19 0.03 -6.03
CA GLU A 136 -17.63 -0.09 -7.37
C GLU A 136 -16.53 0.96 -7.55
N TYR A 137 -15.43 0.56 -8.16
CA TYR A 137 -14.30 1.44 -8.48
C TYR A 137 -13.99 1.32 -9.96
N ASP A 138 -14.05 2.45 -10.67
CA ASP A 138 -13.64 2.56 -12.06
C ASP A 138 -12.18 3.04 -12.15
N ASN A 139 -11.51 2.69 -13.26
CA ASN A 139 -10.16 3.19 -13.59
C ASN A 139 -9.13 3.02 -12.46
N GLU A 140 -9.08 1.82 -11.88
CA GLU A 140 -8.00 1.46 -10.98
C GLU A 140 -6.74 1.13 -11.78
N HIS A 141 -5.60 1.68 -11.35
CA HIS A 141 -4.29 1.40 -11.91
C HIS A 141 -3.42 0.70 -10.86
N TYR A 142 -2.83 -0.41 -11.26
CA TYR A 142 -1.89 -1.17 -10.46
C TYR A 142 -0.54 -1.23 -11.16
N VAL A 143 0.52 -1.09 -10.40
CA VAL A 143 1.89 -1.26 -10.86
C VAL A 143 2.48 -2.55 -10.31
N ARG A 144 3.26 -3.24 -11.14
CA ARG A 144 3.95 -4.47 -10.71
C ARG A 144 5.12 -4.12 -9.81
N ILE A 145 5.17 -4.77 -8.65
CA ILE A 145 6.31 -4.68 -7.75
C ILE A 145 7.31 -5.78 -8.12
N THR A 146 8.51 -5.38 -8.52
CA THR A 146 9.61 -6.29 -8.85
C THR A 146 10.72 -6.31 -7.81
N ASN A 147 10.76 -5.29 -6.94
CA ASN A 147 11.70 -5.18 -5.84
C ASN A 147 11.03 -5.59 -4.54
N ASP A 148 11.79 -6.23 -3.66
CA ASP A 148 11.38 -6.54 -2.30
C ASP A 148 12.49 -6.06 -1.35
N PHE A 149 12.15 -5.13 -0.47
CA PHE A 149 13.12 -4.49 0.42
C PHE A 149 12.98 -4.97 1.89
N GLU A 150 12.22 -6.05 2.14
CA GLU A 150 11.98 -6.56 3.47
C GLU A 150 13.29 -6.84 4.23
N ASP A 151 14.25 -7.50 3.58
CA ASP A 151 15.56 -7.79 4.18
C ASP A 151 16.54 -6.63 4.09
N ASP A 152 16.47 -5.83 3.01
CA ASP A 152 17.44 -4.76 2.74
C ASP A 152 17.30 -3.59 3.71
N ILE A 153 16.08 -3.34 4.22
CA ILE A 153 15.81 -2.25 5.18
C ILE A 153 16.47 -2.49 6.54
N ILE A 154 16.75 -3.75 6.89
CA ILE A 154 17.29 -4.11 8.20
C ILE A 154 18.62 -3.41 8.47
N GLY A 155 18.67 -2.69 9.61
CA GLY A 155 19.85 -1.95 10.06
C GLY A 155 19.52 -0.55 10.55
N THR A 156 20.56 0.24 10.78
CA THR A 156 20.43 1.62 11.26
C THR A 156 20.63 2.60 10.12
N TRP A 157 19.72 3.53 9.99
CA TRP A 157 19.67 4.53 8.93
C TRP A 157 19.59 5.93 9.50
N GLU A 158 20.38 6.86 8.94
CA GLU A 158 20.32 8.29 9.24
C GLU A 158 19.95 9.08 8.00
N GLY A 159 19.04 10.01 8.13
CA GLY A 159 18.64 10.82 7.00
C GLY A 159 17.74 11.97 7.38
N LYS A 160 17.27 12.67 6.37
CA LYS A 160 16.40 13.82 6.51
C LYS A 160 15.39 13.92 5.37
N VAL A 161 14.34 14.69 5.61
CA VAL A 161 13.42 15.13 4.57
C VAL A 161 14.19 15.91 3.52
N THR A 162 13.99 15.57 2.25
CA THR A 162 14.61 16.22 1.09
C THR A 162 13.62 16.94 0.21
N SER A 163 12.31 16.78 0.44
CA SER A 163 11.25 17.50 -0.26
C SER A 163 11.07 18.89 0.30
N SER A 164 10.95 19.88 -0.57
CA SER A 164 10.61 21.25 -0.20
C SER A 164 9.11 21.50 0.01
N GLU A 165 8.28 20.52 -0.31
CA GLU A 165 6.81 20.60 -0.20
C GLU A 165 6.29 20.11 1.14
N ASP A 166 7.14 19.47 1.94
CA ASP A 166 6.80 18.94 3.25
C ASP A 166 6.83 20.05 4.30
N ASP A 167 5.80 20.10 5.15
CA ASP A 167 5.73 21.00 6.30
C ASP A 167 6.81 20.67 7.35
N HIS A 168 7.49 19.53 7.24
CA HIS A 168 8.58 19.07 8.07
C HIS A 168 9.97 19.34 7.48
N THR A 169 10.14 20.37 6.67
CA THR A 169 11.44 20.78 6.11
C THR A 169 12.33 21.45 7.16
N ASP A 170 12.45 20.86 8.31
CA ASP A 170 13.25 21.36 9.41
C ASP A 170 14.77 21.16 9.21
N GLY A 171 15.15 20.31 8.25
CA GLY A 171 16.54 19.93 8.01
C GLY A 171 17.12 19.07 9.14
N GLU A 172 16.29 18.65 10.11
CA GLU A 172 16.72 17.78 11.19
C GLU A 172 17.13 16.41 10.68
N LEU A 173 18.13 15.85 11.33
CA LEU A 173 18.54 14.47 11.07
C LEU A 173 17.66 13.55 11.92
N HIS A 174 17.19 12.52 11.29
CA HIS A 174 16.45 11.43 11.91
C HIS A 174 17.28 10.16 11.87
N ARG A 175 17.09 9.27 12.84
CA ARG A 175 17.70 7.93 12.85
C ARG A 175 16.66 6.88 13.20
N TRP A 176 16.61 5.83 12.39
CA TRP A 176 15.81 4.63 12.62
C TRP A 176 16.69 3.39 12.62
N GLU A 177 16.42 2.46 13.50
CA GLU A 177 16.99 1.12 13.50
C GLU A 177 15.88 0.12 13.25
N TYR A 178 15.85 -0.48 12.07
CA TYR A 178 14.91 -1.54 11.70
C TYR A 178 15.52 -2.90 12.03
N LYS A 179 14.77 -3.76 12.73
CA LYS A 179 15.21 -5.06 13.20
C LYS A 179 14.51 -6.19 12.47
N ALA A 180 15.18 -7.33 12.34
CA ALA A 180 14.63 -8.51 11.68
C ALA A 180 13.38 -9.12 12.36
N ASP A 181 13.07 -8.72 13.57
CA ASP A 181 11.86 -9.15 14.30
C ASP A 181 10.63 -8.30 14.02
N GLY A 182 10.69 -7.37 13.06
CA GLY A 182 9.59 -6.47 12.72
C GLY A 182 9.42 -5.29 13.68
N THR A 183 10.37 -5.10 14.61
CA THR A 183 10.39 -3.92 15.48
C THR A 183 11.37 -2.86 14.97
N TYR A 184 11.12 -1.61 15.31
CA TYR A 184 12.09 -0.55 15.04
C TYR A 184 12.33 0.35 16.24
N VAL A 185 13.41 1.11 16.19
CA VAL A 185 13.73 2.14 17.19
C VAL A 185 13.92 3.46 16.48
N TYR A 186 13.25 4.48 16.95
CA TYR A 186 13.50 5.86 16.55
C TYR A 186 14.41 6.55 17.56
N TYR A 187 15.32 7.36 17.08
CA TYR A 187 16.25 8.14 17.89
C TYR A 187 16.06 9.63 17.64
N ASN A 188 15.98 10.40 18.71
CA ASN A 188 16.03 11.86 18.65
C ASN A 188 17.47 12.34 18.78
N LYS A 189 17.83 13.37 18.03
CA LYS A 189 19.12 14.03 18.19
C LYS A 189 19.03 15.10 19.27
N VAL A 190 19.82 14.97 20.34
CA VAL A 190 19.90 15.94 21.44
C VAL A 190 21.34 16.44 21.53
N GLY A 191 21.59 17.65 21.03
CA GLY A 191 22.95 18.13 20.81
C GLY A 191 23.67 17.25 19.78
N ASP A 192 24.80 16.67 20.17
CA ASP A 192 25.58 15.75 19.32
C ASP A 192 25.25 14.27 19.56
N GLU A 193 24.35 13.94 20.50
CA GLU A 193 24.04 12.58 20.89
C GLU A 193 22.71 12.11 20.31
N TRP A 194 22.64 10.79 20.02
CA TRP A 194 21.41 10.11 19.63
C TRP A 194 20.76 9.47 20.86
N VAL A 195 19.58 9.94 21.22
CA VAL A 195 18.80 9.44 22.35
C VAL A 195 17.67 8.57 21.84
N LYS A 196 17.69 7.31 22.28
CA LYS A 196 16.66 6.33 21.94
C LYS A 196 15.30 6.77 22.48
N ASN A 197 14.26 6.74 21.62
CA ASN A 197 12.88 6.77 22.07
C ASN A 197 12.52 5.46 22.78
N ASN A 198 11.83 5.57 23.89
CA ASN A 198 11.31 4.44 24.65
C ASN A 198 9.80 4.25 24.39
N ASP A 199 9.44 4.12 23.12
CA ASP A 199 8.06 3.90 22.74
C ASP A 199 7.57 2.56 23.28
N ALA A 200 6.31 2.53 23.75
CA ALA A 200 5.68 1.31 24.26
C ALA A 200 5.37 0.29 23.15
N LEU A 201 5.22 0.80 21.92
CA LEU A 201 5.07 0.02 20.68
C LEU A 201 5.85 0.74 19.58
N ALA A 202 6.63 -0.02 18.80
CA ALA A 202 7.23 0.46 17.57
C ALA A 202 7.48 -0.74 16.66
N GLU A 203 6.63 -0.93 15.66
CA GLU A 203 6.64 -2.06 14.74
C GLU A 203 6.58 -1.58 13.31
N TYR A 204 7.12 -2.36 12.41
CA TYR A 204 7.07 -2.13 10.97
C TYR A 204 6.91 -3.44 10.21
N PHE A 205 6.48 -3.32 8.97
CA PHE A 205 6.64 -4.35 7.95
C PHE A 205 6.92 -3.69 6.60
N VAL A 206 7.51 -4.45 5.70
CA VAL A 206 7.67 -4.09 4.28
C VAL A 206 6.99 -5.17 3.45
N ASP A 207 6.19 -4.78 2.47
CA ASP A 207 5.70 -5.69 1.44
C ASP A 207 6.08 -5.13 0.06
N GLY A 208 7.09 -5.76 -0.54
CA GLY A 208 7.69 -5.26 -1.76
C GLY A 208 8.38 -3.91 -1.54
N THR A 209 7.76 -2.83 -2.01
CA THR A 209 8.26 -1.46 -1.86
C THR A 209 7.50 -0.66 -0.79
N LEU A 210 6.39 -1.17 -0.27
CA LEU A 210 5.56 -0.47 0.70
C LEU A 210 6.07 -0.72 2.13
N LEU A 211 6.57 0.32 2.78
CA LEU A 211 6.95 0.33 4.19
C LEU A 211 5.80 0.89 5.02
N CYS A 212 5.35 0.12 6.00
CA CYS A 212 4.36 0.53 6.98
C CYS A 212 4.98 0.54 8.37
N THR A 213 4.72 1.59 9.14
CA THR A 213 5.17 1.69 10.53
C THR A 213 4.00 2.00 11.45
N ARG A 214 4.04 1.51 12.69
CA ARG A 214 3.14 1.93 13.76
C ARG A 214 3.88 2.13 15.06
N ARG A 215 3.45 3.10 15.85
CA ARG A 215 4.05 3.37 17.16
C ARG A 215 3.06 3.90 18.18
N LYS A 216 3.35 3.67 19.46
CA LYS A 216 2.74 4.30 20.63
C LYS A 216 3.84 4.78 21.57
N GLN A 217 3.82 6.02 21.98
CA GLN A 217 4.80 6.54 22.95
C GLN A 217 4.63 5.88 24.32
N THR A 218 3.38 5.72 24.76
CA THR A 218 3.02 4.99 25.98
C THR A 218 1.88 4.01 25.68
N ALA A 219 1.62 3.09 26.59
CA ALA A 219 0.50 2.16 26.42
C ALA A 219 -0.88 2.85 26.30
N ALA A 220 -1.00 4.06 26.84
CA ALA A 220 -2.23 4.88 26.81
C ALA A 220 -2.28 5.88 25.64
N SER A 221 -1.18 6.06 24.89
CA SER A 221 -1.15 6.97 23.75
C SER A 221 -1.94 6.38 22.57
N GLU A 222 -2.46 7.26 21.73
CA GLU A 222 -3.00 6.85 20.44
C GLU A 222 -1.91 6.22 19.58
N GLU A 223 -2.32 5.28 18.73
CA GLU A 223 -1.45 4.63 17.78
C GLU A 223 -1.26 5.56 16.58
N LEU A 224 -0.02 5.81 16.23
CA LEU A 224 0.38 6.55 15.04
C LEU A 224 0.86 5.56 13.99
N ARG A 225 0.34 5.67 12.78
CA ARG A 225 0.74 4.86 11.63
C ARG A 225 1.27 5.75 10.53
N GLU A 226 2.28 5.28 9.82
CA GLU A 226 2.85 5.96 8.66
C GLU A 226 3.15 4.95 7.55
N TRP A 227 2.98 5.40 6.32
CA TRP A 227 3.24 4.62 5.12
C TRP A 227 4.22 5.38 4.24
N TRP A 228 5.18 4.63 3.71
CA TRP A 228 6.19 5.12 2.79
C TRP A 228 6.39 4.13 1.66
N GLU A 229 6.71 4.63 0.48
CA GLU A 229 7.14 3.82 -0.63
C GLU A 229 8.65 3.90 -0.76
N ILE A 230 9.34 2.77 -0.66
CA ILE A 230 10.79 2.70 -0.82
C ILE A 230 11.09 2.71 -2.32
N GLU A 231 11.66 3.81 -2.80
CA GLU A 231 12.06 3.95 -4.20
C GLU A 231 13.29 3.09 -4.52
N SER A 232 14.24 3.05 -3.59
CA SER A 232 15.46 2.28 -3.74
C SER A 232 16.22 2.09 -2.43
N ILE A 233 16.91 0.95 -2.31
CA ILE A 233 17.99 0.73 -1.34
C ILE A 233 19.21 0.28 -2.14
N LYS A 234 20.23 1.14 -2.24
CA LYS A 234 21.42 0.87 -3.04
C LYS A 234 22.65 1.57 -2.48
N ASP A 235 23.79 0.86 -2.44
CA ASP A 235 25.09 1.38 -2.01
C ASP A 235 25.07 2.04 -0.61
N GLY A 236 24.21 1.53 0.30
CA GLY A 236 24.04 2.08 1.65
C GLY A 236 23.22 3.37 1.68
N VAL A 237 22.52 3.71 0.61
CA VAL A 237 21.57 4.82 0.54
C VAL A 237 20.17 4.25 0.32
N MET A 238 19.22 4.68 1.15
CA MET A 238 17.80 4.39 1.01
C MET A 238 17.06 5.69 0.67
N LYS A 239 16.18 5.62 -0.32
CA LYS A 239 15.24 6.69 -0.65
C LYS A 239 13.83 6.16 -0.49
N TRP A 240 13.00 6.92 0.17
CA TRP A 240 11.57 6.67 0.27
C TRP A 240 10.77 7.92 -0.01
N THR A 241 9.56 7.74 -0.45
CA THR A 241 8.61 8.80 -0.77
C THR A 241 7.24 8.47 -0.22
N ALA A 242 6.42 9.49 -0.02
CA ALA A 242 5.00 9.33 0.27
C ALA A 242 4.20 10.43 -0.40
N LEU A 243 3.16 10.06 -1.13
CA LEU A 243 2.11 10.98 -1.52
C LEU A 243 1.18 11.16 -0.34
N ARG A 244 1.11 12.37 0.19
CA ARG A 244 0.29 12.74 1.36
C ARG A 244 -0.90 13.58 0.91
N MET A 245 -2.00 13.46 1.61
CA MET A 245 -3.18 14.30 1.39
C MET A 245 -3.40 15.21 2.60
N ARG A 246 -3.58 16.51 2.36
CA ARG A 246 -3.94 17.50 3.37
C ARG A 246 -5.44 17.46 3.65
N GLU A 247 -5.86 18.02 4.76
CA GLU A 247 -7.28 18.11 5.14
C GLU A 247 -8.16 18.82 4.10
N ASN A 248 -7.58 19.72 3.31
CA ASN A 248 -8.27 20.42 2.23
C ASN A 248 -8.36 19.62 0.92
N GLY A 249 -7.91 18.35 0.91
CA GLY A 249 -7.94 17.47 -0.25
C GLY A 249 -6.79 17.68 -1.25
N THR A 250 -5.89 18.65 -1.03
CA THR A 250 -4.71 18.79 -1.89
C THR A 250 -3.63 17.78 -1.49
N THR A 251 -2.89 17.29 -2.49
CA THR A 251 -1.77 16.36 -2.26
C THR A 251 -0.43 17.07 -2.26
N TYR A 252 0.54 16.45 -1.62
CA TYR A 252 1.96 16.83 -1.65
C TYR A 252 2.83 15.59 -1.52
N THR A 253 4.07 15.68 -2.00
CA THR A 253 5.02 14.58 -1.91
C THR A 253 6.03 14.87 -0.80
N ALA A 254 6.17 13.94 0.14
CA ALA A 254 7.25 13.92 1.12
C ALA A 254 8.32 12.92 0.68
N THR A 255 9.59 13.31 0.75
CA THR A 255 10.72 12.41 0.40
C THR A 255 11.77 12.42 1.49
N PHE A 256 12.35 11.24 1.74
CA PHE A 256 13.49 11.05 2.62
C PHE A 256 14.66 10.45 1.85
N GLN A 257 15.86 10.89 2.20
CA GLN A 257 17.08 10.19 1.81
C GLN A 257 17.87 9.84 3.07
N MET A 258 18.23 8.59 3.19
CA MET A 258 18.89 8.02 4.35
C MET A 258 20.16 7.29 3.97
N THR A 259 21.12 7.30 4.86
CA THR A 259 22.39 6.58 4.70
C THR A 259 22.51 5.54 5.81
N LYS A 260 22.92 4.33 5.46
CA LYS A 260 23.13 3.24 6.42
C LYS A 260 24.30 3.58 7.32
N VAL A 261 24.06 3.52 8.62
CA VAL A 261 25.11 3.68 9.63
C VAL A 261 25.89 2.38 9.72
N LYS A 262 27.22 2.48 9.69
CA LYS A 262 28.12 1.32 9.77
C LYS A 262 28.30 0.86 11.21
#